data_7d27a96d408e5c8f7143abe76e7ac1e6
#
_entry.id   7d27a96d408e5c8f7143abe76e7ac1e6
#
_cell.length_a   1.000
_cell.length_b   1.000
_cell.length_c   1.000
_cell.angle_alpha   90.00
_cell.angle_beta   90.00
_cell.angle_gamma   90.00
#
_symmetry.space_group_name_H-M   'P 1'
#
loop_
_entity.id
_entity.type
_entity.pdbx_description
1 polymer ?
#
loop_
_entity_poly.entity_id
_entity_poly.type
_entity_poly.pdbx_seq_one_letter_code
_entity_poly.pdbx_strand_id
1 'polypeptide(L)'
;MAVVSRENILSILTNYNPWWQSGIVPKTFLKDFKRCGYYSCRKTLKSDIRRIVVMSGARRTGKTTIIYQTISDLLAEGVKPHNILFFTFDHPVIRAAGIDQVLSIYKENISNDEQFYLFVDEIQFDKNWTHYLKMAYDMNPEMRAIATGYLDLKHLEIYRMPERVHFPF
;
A
#
# COMPACT_ATOMS: atom_id res chain seq x y z
N MET A 1 6.55 -0.26 26.82
CA MET A 1 6.37 0.05 25.38
C MET A 1 6.19 1.55 25.25
N ALA A 2 7.04 2.23 24.48
CA ALA A 2 6.83 3.64 24.22
C ALA A 2 5.53 3.80 23.41
N VAL A 3 4.59 4.54 23.92
CA VAL A 3 3.34 4.88 23.21
C VAL A 3 3.76 5.74 22.02
N VAL A 4 3.59 5.22 20.81
CA VAL A 4 3.87 5.98 19.59
C VAL A 4 2.84 7.10 19.51
N SER A 5 3.27 8.36 19.47
CA SER A 5 2.34 9.49 19.41
C SER A 5 1.66 9.54 18.04
N ARG A 6 0.37 9.89 18.03
CA ARG A 6 -0.44 10.06 16.80
C ARG A 6 0.17 11.11 15.87
N GLU A 7 0.68 12.21 16.43
CA GLU A 7 1.35 13.29 15.69
C GLU A 7 2.61 12.79 14.96
N ASN A 8 3.38 11.91 15.60
CA ASN A 8 4.56 11.33 14.99
C ASN A 8 4.20 10.44 13.80
N ILE A 9 3.18 9.59 13.96
CA ILE A 9 2.69 8.76 12.84
C ILE A 9 2.21 9.66 11.69
N LEU A 10 1.41 10.68 11.97
CA LEU A 10 0.89 11.60 10.96
C LEU A 10 2.02 12.32 10.20
N SER A 11 3.04 12.80 10.91
CA SER A 11 4.22 13.41 10.31
C SER A 11 4.97 12.46 9.39
N ILE A 12 5.14 11.19 9.80
CA ILE A 12 5.78 10.16 8.97
C ILE A 12 4.94 9.88 7.73
N LEU A 13 3.62 9.73 7.87
CA LEU A 13 2.73 9.51 6.74
C LEU A 13 2.77 10.67 5.75
N THR A 14 2.79 11.91 6.21
CA THR A 14 2.92 13.10 5.36
C THR A 14 4.21 13.07 4.55
N ASN A 15 5.33 12.66 5.16
CA ASN A 15 6.61 12.54 4.47
C ASN A 15 6.62 11.40 3.43
N TYR A 16 5.92 10.31 3.68
CA TYR A 16 5.81 9.20 2.72
C TYR A 16 4.84 9.50 1.56
N ASN A 17 3.93 10.46 1.72
CA ASN A 17 2.91 10.80 0.75
C ASN A 17 3.03 12.26 0.25
N PRO A 18 4.14 12.62 -0.40
CA PRO A 18 4.38 14.01 -0.83
C PRO A 18 3.31 14.53 -1.81
N TRP A 19 2.61 13.65 -2.51
CA TRP A 19 1.50 14.02 -3.39
C TRP A 19 0.31 14.63 -2.65
N TRP A 20 0.16 14.43 -1.34
CA TRP A 20 -0.88 15.10 -0.57
C TRP A 20 -0.74 16.62 -0.63
N GLN A 21 0.48 17.12 -0.78
CA GLN A 21 0.77 18.55 -0.90
C GLN A 21 1.00 18.99 -2.35
N SER A 22 1.76 18.20 -3.11
CA SER A 22 2.21 18.56 -4.45
C SER A 22 1.27 18.10 -5.58
N GLY A 23 0.37 17.13 -5.31
CA GLY A 23 -0.48 16.51 -6.33
C GLY A 23 0.25 15.54 -7.26
N ILE A 24 1.56 15.34 -7.12
CA ILE A 24 2.37 14.50 -8.00
C ILE A 24 3.35 13.62 -7.21
N VAL A 25 3.72 12.49 -7.81
CA VAL A 25 4.83 11.67 -7.30
C VAL A 25 6.16 12.31 -7.73
N PRO A 26 7.14 12.49 -6.81
CA PRO A 26 8.45 13.02 -7.17
C PRO A 26 9.12 12.18 -8.27
N LYS A 27 9.71 12.84 -9.26
CA LYS A 27 10.39 12.16 -10.40
C LYS A 27 11.49 11.20 -9.95
N THR A 28 12.13 11.47 -8.81
CA THR A 28 13.17 10.61 -8.24
C THR A 28 12.68 9.21 -7.84
N PHE A 29 11.38 9.06 -7.60
CA PHE A 29 10.75 7.77 -7.26
C PHE A 29 10.29 7.00 -8.49
N LEU A 30 10.21 7.65 -9.64
CA LEU A 30 9.74 7.08 -10.88
C LEU A 30 10.88 6.52 -11.73
N LYS A 31 10.58 5.52 -12.53
CA LYS A 31 11.43 4.98 -13.60
C LYS A 31 10.61 4.88 -14.87
N ASP A 32 11.22 5.18 -16.01
CA ASP A 32 10.54 5.15 -17.32
C ASP A 32 10.10 3.73 -17.69
N PHE A 33 10.90 2.74 -17.30
CA PHE A 33 10.61 1.35 -17.58
C PHE A 33 9.55 0.79 -16.64
N LYS A 34 8.47 0.23 -17.20
CA LYS A 34 7.39 -0.47 -16.47
C LYS A 34 7.55 -1.98 -16.60
N ARG A 35 7.65 -2.68 -15.49
CA ARG A 35 7.77 -4.15 -15.43
C ARG A 35 6.40 -4.83 -15.61
N CYS A 36 6.39 -6.14 -15.95
CA CYS A 36 5.15 -6.91 -16.09
C CYS A 36 4.22 -6.79 -14.88
N GLY A 37 4.75 -6.82 -13.67
CA GLY A 37 3.98 -6.68 -12.45
C GLY A 37 3.21 -5.37 -12.32
N TYR A 38 3.73 -4.28 -12.90
CA TYR A 38 2.98 -3.02 -12.99
C TYR A 38 1.67 -3.20 -13.75
N TYR A 39 1.69 -3.84 -14.93
CA TYR A 39 0.48 -4.05 -15.74
C TYR A 39 -0.52 -4.95 -15.04
N SER A 40 -0.05 -6.00 -14.36
CA SER A 40 -0.91 -6.88 -13.56
C SER A 40 -1.58 -6.14 -12.41
N CYS A 41 -0.82 -5.32 -11.66
CA CYS A 41 -1.37 -4.49 -10.59
C CYS A 41 -2.42 -3.50 -11.11
N ARG A 42 -2.14 -2.81 -12.22
CA ARG A 42 -3.07 -1.86 -12.84
C ARG A 42 -4.37 -2.54 -13.31
N LYS A 43 -4.24 -3.71 -13.96
CA LYS A 43 -5.40 -4.50 -14.40
C LYS A 43 -6.29 -4.87 -13.21
N THR A 44 -5.69 -5.35 -12.12
CA THR A 44 -6.46 -5.75 -10.92
C THR A 44 -7.10 -4.56 -10.22
N LEU A 45 -6.40 -3.42 -10.10
CA LEU A 45 -6.98 -2.21 -9.52
C LEU A 45 -8.16 -1.64 -10.31
N LYS A 46 -8.18 -1.83 -11.63
CA LYS A 46 -9.27 -1.37 -12.53
C LYS A 46 -10.39 -2.40 -12.67
N SER A 47 -10.23 -3.59 -12.13
CA SER A 47 -11.25 -4.64 -12.21
C SER A 47 -12.49 -4.29 -11.39
N ASP A 48 -13.67 -4.66 -11.89
CA ASP A 48 -14.92 -4.56 -11.14
C ASP A 48 -14.93 -5.48 -9.92
N ILE A 49 -14.12 -6.55 -9.96
CA ILE A 49 -13.95 -7.44 -8.83
C ILE A 49 -12.89 -6.83 -7.90
N ARG A 50 -13.32 -6.42 -6.72
CA ARG A 50 -12.43 -5.90 -5.69
C ARG A 50 -11.49 -6.99 -5.19
N ARG A 51 -10.19 -6.69 -5.18
CA ARG A 51 -9.13 -7.62 -4.74
C ARG A 51 -8.00 -6.87 -4.07
N ILE A 52 -7.33 -7.53 -3.12
CA ILE A 52 -6.03 -7.09 -2.63
C ILE A 52 -4.96 -7.72 -3.53
N VAL A 53 -4.09 -6.89 -4.08
CA VAL A 53 -2.90 -7.37 -4.80
C VAL A 53 -1.76 -7.54 -3.83
N VAL A 54 -1.16 -8.72 -3.79
CA VAL A 54 0.05 -8.97 -2.99
C VAL A 54 1.21 -9.29 -3.93
N MET A 55 2.19 -8.39 -3.99
CA MET A 55 3.42 -8.56 -4.75
C MET A 55 4.51 -9.18 -3.85
N SER A 56 4.81 -10.46 -4.05
CA SER A 56 5.92 -11.13 -3.38
C SER A 56 7.15 -11.20 -4.29
N GLY A 57 8.33 -11.07 -3.73
CA GLY A 57 9.59 -11.21 -4.46
C GLY A 57 10.78 -10.71 -3.66
N ALA A 58 11.99 -11.02 -4.14
CA ALA A 58 13.24 -10.64 -3.49
C ALA A 58 13.35 -9.12 -3.28
N ARG A 59 14.22 -8.72 -2.37
CA ARG A 59 14.55 -7.30 -2.18
C ARG A 59 15.16 -6.73 -3.47
N ARG A 60 14.96 -5.43 -3.71
CA ARG A 60 15.49 -4.68 -4.87
C ARG A 60 14.97 -5.13 -6.24
N THR A 61 13.88 -5.89 -6.31
CA THR A 61 13.24 -6.27 -7.60
C THR A 61 12.32 -5.20 -8.19
N GLY A 62 12.21 -4.04 -7.56
CA GLY A 62 11.44 -2.90 -8.07
C GLY A 62 9.96 -2.89 -7.64
N LYS A 63 9.57 -3.63 -6.60
CA LYS A 63 8.19 -3.63 -6.07
C LYS A 63 7.72 -2.23 -5.66
N THR A 64 8.53 -1.52 -4.89
CA THR A 64 8.24 -0.14 -4.47
C THR A 64 8.15 0.82 -5.65
N THR A 65 8.98 0.61 -6.68
CA THR A 65 8.89 1.40 -7.94
C THR A 65 7.54 1.19 -8.63
N ILE A 66 7.03 -0.03 -8.67
CA ILE A 66 5.70 -0.33 -9.23
C ILE A 66 4.60 0.39 -8.43
N ILE A 67 4.71 0.46 -7.10
CA ILE A 67 3.79 1.24 -6.27
C ILE A 67 3.80 2.70 -6.72
N TYR A 68 4.95 3.36 -6.77
CA TYR A 68 5.03 4.78 -7.16
C TYR A 68 4.56 5.05 -8.58
N GLN A 69 4.86 4.17 -9.54
CA GLN A 69 4.33 4.27 -10.90
C GLN A 69 2.81 4.15 -10.93
N THR A 70 2.25 3.23 -10.12
CA THR A 70 0.79 3.05 -10.00
C THR A 70 0.13 4.28 -9.36
N ILE A 71 0.72 4.85 -8.31
CA ILE A 71 0.23 6.07 -7.66
C ILE A 71 0.26 7.25 -8.66
N SER A 72 1.37 7.39 -9.41
CA SER A 72 1.51 8.45 -10.42
C SER A 72 0.39 8.39 -11.47
N ASP A 73 0.06 7.18 -11.93
CA ASP A 73 -1.01 7.01 -12.92
C ASP A 73 -2.41 7.25 -12.32
N LEU A 74 -2.65 6.87 -11.06
CA LEU A 74 -3.91 7.17 -10.38
C LEU A 74 -4.14 8.69 -10.23
N LEU A 75 -3.08 9.42 -9.88
CA LEU A 75 -3.13 10.89 -9.80
C LEU A 75 -3.41 11.50 -11.19
N ALA A 76 -2.75 11.01 -12.23
CA ALA A 76 -2.98 11.46 -13.61
C ALA A 76 -4.40 11.13 -14.12
N GLU A 77 -5.03 10.08 -13.61
CA GLU A 77 -6.42 9.69 -13.87
C GLU A 77 -7.44 10.49 -13.04
N GLY A 78 -7.00 11.44 -12.21
CA GLY A 78 -7.85 12.32 -11.44
C GLY A 78 -8.24 11.82 -10.05
N VAL A 79 -7.59 10.75 -9.54
CA VAL A 79 -7.80 10.34 -8.15
C VAL A 79 -7.27 11.43 -7.23
N LYS A 80 -8.10 11.83 -6.24
CA LYS A 80 -7.71 12.85 -5.25
C LYS A 80 -6.43 12.41 -4.52
N PRO A 81 -5.41 13.27 -4.39
CA PRO A 81 -4.16 12.93 -3.73
C PRO A 81 -4.34 12.36 -2.31
N HIS A 82 -5.26 12.95 -1.53
CA HIS A 82 -5.55 12.51 -0.17
C HIS A 82 -6.27 11.16 -0.08
N ASN A 83 -6.79 10.63 -1.19
CA ASN A 83 -7.39 9.29 -1.27
C ASN A 83 -6.38 8.20 -1.65
N ILE A 84 -5.09 8.54 -1.64
CA ILE A 84 -4.01 7.61 -1.88
C ILE A 84 -3.10 7.60 -0.65
N LEU A 85 -3.10 6.49 0.09
CA LEU A 85 -2.27 6.27 1.27
C LEU A 85 -1.16 5.26 0.94
N PHE A 86 0.09 5.66 1.15
CA PHE A 86 1.25 4.79 1.11
C PHE A 86 2.00 4.81 2.44
N PHE A 87 2.42 3.66 2.91
CA PHE A 87 3.38 3.54 4.01
C PHE A 87 4.19 2.26 3.91
N THR A 88 5.29 2.20 4.67
CA THR A 88 6.16 1.02 4.72
C THR A 88 6.39 0.56 6.15
N PHE A 89 6.36 -0.75 6.34
CA PHE A 89 6.74 -1.38 7.61
C PHE A 89 8.25 -1.42 7.85
N ASP A 90 9.06 -0.93 6.92
CA ASP A 90 10.49 -0.75 7.17
C ASP A 90 10.75 0.34 8.24
N HIS A 91 9.81 1.27 8.42
CA HIS A 91 9.88 2.31 9.45
C HIS A 91 9.48 1.77 10.83
N PRO A 92 10.34 1.88 11.87
CA PRO A 92 10.09 1.30 13.20
C PRO A 92 8.79 1.79 13.85
N VAL A 93 8.47 3.09 13.71
CA VAL A 93 7.26 3.71 14.29
C VAL A 93 6.01 3.15 13.62
N ILE A 94 5.99 3.01 12.29
CA ILE A 94 4.88 2.42 11.53
C ILE A 94 4.70 0.95 11.92
N ARG A 95 5.81 0.22 12.07
CA ARG A 95 5.80 -1.17 12.53
C ARG A 95 5.19 -1.32 13.93
N ALA A 96 5.49 -0.40 14.83
CA ALA A 96 4.93 -0.41 16.19
C ALA A 96 3.45 -0.02 16.22
N ALA A 97 3.01 0.84 15.29
CA ALA A 97 1.62 1.27 15.19
C ALA A 97 0.70 0.19 14.61
N GLY A 98 1.17 -0.53 13.56
CA GLY A 98 0.33 -1.49 12.82
C GLY A 98 -0.63 -0.82 11.83
N ILE A 99 -1.27 -1.66 11.00
CA ILE A 99 -2.17 -1.20 9.92
C ILE A 99 -3.39 -0.46 10.48
N ASP A 100 -4.00 -0.98 11.51
CA ASP A 100 -5.22 -0.47 12.13
C ASP A 100 -5.04 0.96 12.68
N GLN A 101 -3.97 1.21 13.42
CA GLN A 101 -3.70 2.54 13.96
C GLN A 101 -3.33 3.54 12.84
N VAL A 102 -2.54 3.10 11.84
CA VAL A 102 -2.22 3.94 10.68
C VAL A 102 -3.48 4.34 9.92
N LEU A 103 -4.39 3.40 9.66
CA LEU A 103 -5.65 3.67 8.96
C LEU A 103 -6.59 4.57 9.77
N SER A 104 -6.68 4.38 11.11
CA SER A 104 -7.47 5.26 11.97
C SER A 104 -6.97 6.71 11.89
N ILE A 105 -5.66 6.92 12.02
CA ILE A 105 -5.04 8.25 11.94
C ILE A 105 -5.25 8.88 10.56
N TYR A 106 -5.07 8.10 9.49
CA TYR A 106 -5.29 8.56 8.13
C TYR A 106 -6.75 9.03 7.93
N LYS A 107 -7.72 8.23 8.33
CA LYS A 107 -9.14 8.56 8.16
C LYS A 107 -9.58 9.76 8.98
N GLU A 108 -9.02 9.93 10.17
CA GLU A 108 -9.37 11.04 11.04
C GLU A 108 -8.75 12.39 10.61
N ASN A 109 -7.57 12.36 9.96
CA ASN A 109 -6.80 13.59 9.72
C ASN A 109 -6.58 13.94 8.26
N ILE A 110 -6.70 12.96 7.33
CA ILE A 110 -6.33 13.17 5.91
C ILE A 110 -7.52 13.02 5.00
N SER A 111 -8.17 11.86 4.99
CA SER A 111 -9.34 11.63 4.13
C SER A 111 -10.26 10.61 4.75
N ASN A 112 -11.54 10.97 4.85
CA ASN A 112 -12.62 10.07 5.28
C ASN A 112 -13.48 9.58 4.10
N ASP A 113 -13.01 9.77 2.87
CA ASP A 113 -13.70 9.26 1.68
C ASP A 113 -13.78 7.72 1.76
N GLU A 114 -14.91 7.15 1.33
CA GLU A 114 -15.09 5.70 1.30
C GLU A 114 -14.15 5.06 0.28
N GLN A 115 -14.00 5.67 -0.90
CA GLN A 115 -13.10 5.22 -1.94
C GLN A 115 -11.70 5.75 -1.72
N PHE A 116 -10.76 4.86 -1.41
CA PHE A 116 -9.34 5.18 -1.32
C PHE A 116 -8.46 4.00 -1.74
N TYR A 117 -7.19 4.32 -2.00
CA TYR A 117 -6.17 3.37 -2.43
C TYR A 117 -5.14 3.20 -1.32
N LEU A 118 -4.94 1.97 -0.88
CA LEU A 118 -3.97 1.61 0.15
C LEU A 118 -2.77 0.90 -0.46
N PHE A 119 -1.59 1.45 -0.24
CA PHE A 119 -0.32 0.85 -0.63
C PHE A 119 0.54 0.59 0.60
N VAL A 120 0.89 -0.67 0.82
CA VAL A 120 1.70 -1.10 1.97
C VAL A 120 2.96 -1.79 1.49
N ASP A 121 4.13 -1.24 1.83
CA ASP A 121 5.42 -1.84 1.46
C ASP A 121 6.05 -2.59 2.64
N GLU A 122 6.84 -3.63 2.32
CA GLU A 122 7.57 -4.48 3.28
C GLU A 122 6.67 -5.08 4.38
N ILE A 123 5.50 -5.57 3.98
CA ILE A 123 4.41 -6.00 4.88
C ILE A 123 4.81 -7.19 5.79
N GLN A 124 5.84 -7.97 5.43
CA GLN A 124 6.33 -9.10 6.23
C GLN A 124 6.90 -8.70 7.60
N PHE A 125 7.16 -7.43 7.84
CA PHE A 125 7.60 -6.95 9.14
C PHE A 125 6.48 -6.85 10.18
N ASP A 126 5.22 -6.94 9.76
CA ASP A 126 4.08 -7.15 10.66
C ASP A 126 3.69 -8.64 10.63
N LYS A 127 3.83 -9.34 11.76
CA LYS A 127 3.52 -10.78 11.85
C LYS A 127 2.03 -11.09 11.62
N ASN A 128 1.15 -10.13 11.88
CA ASN A 128 -0.29 -10.27 11.78
C ASN A 128 -0.88 -9.56 10.55
N TRP A 129 -0.05 -9.19 9.58
CA TRP A 129 -0.44 -8.40 8.42
C TRP A 129 -1.65 -8.98 7.66
N THR A 130 -1.75 -10.29 7.53
CA THR A 130 -2.86 -10.95 6.83
C THR A 130 -4.19 -10.68 7.51
N HIS A 131 -4.21 -10.76 8.84
CA HIS A 131 -5.39 -10.48 9.64
C HIS A 131 -5.80 -9.01 9.54
N TYR A 132 -4.87 -8.09 9.77
CA TYR A 132 -5.16 -6.65 9.73
C TYR A 132 -5.51 -6.16 8.33
N LEU A 133 -4.84 -6.65 7.29
CA LEU A 133 -5.15 -6.27 5.92
C LEU A 133 -6.52 -6.80 5.49
N LYS A 134 -6.87 -8.02 5.91
CA LYS A 134 -8.21 -8.57 5.69
C LYS A 134 -9.27 -7.75 6.43
N MET A 135 -9.05 -7.44 7.70
CA MET A 135 -9.97 -6.63 8.48
C MET A 135 -10.17 -5.24 7.85
N ALA A 136 -9.09 -4.59 7.44
CA ALA A 136 -9.15 -3.31 6.71
C ALA A 136 -9.97 -3.43 5.43
N TYR A 137 -9.78 -4.51 4.68
CA TYR A 137 -10.52 -4.79 3.46
C TYR A 137 -12.02 -5.01 3.71
N ASP A 138 -12.37 -5.78 4.73
CA ASP A 138 -13.78 -6.08 5.05
C ASP A 138 -14.51 -4.82 5.57
N MET A 139 -13.83 -3.97 6.36
CA MET A 139 -14.39 -2.74 6.91
C MET A 139 -14.48 -1.58 5.93
N ASN A 140 -13.79 -1.65 4.77
CA ASN A 140 -13.75 -0.58 3.79
C ASN A 140 -14.11 -1.12 2.40
N PRO A 141 -15.42 -1.23 2.06
CA PRO A 141 -15.89 -1.86 0.83
C PRO A 141 -15.36 -1.24 -0.46
N GLU A 142 -15.04 0.06 -0.47
CA GLU A 142 -14.54 0.77 -1.63
C GLU A 142 -13.00 0.88 -1.68
N MET A 143 -12.31 0.32 -0.67
CA MET A 143 -10.85 0.32 -0.63
C MET A 143 -10.27 -0.59 -1.72
N ARG A 144 -9.24 -0.10 -2.42
CA ARG A 144 -8.38 -0.87 -3.31
C ARG A 144 -6.98 -0.95 -2.69
N ALA A 145 -6.36 -2.13 -2.66
CA ALA A 145 -5.09 -2.28 -1.96
C ALA A 145 -4.03 -3.06 -2.75
N ILE A 146 -2.80 -2.59 -2.64
CA ILE A 146 -1.59 -3.30 -3.05
C ILE A 146 -0.66 -3.41 -1.85
N ALA A 147 -0.22 -4.61 -1.54
CA ALA A 147 0.79 -4.89 -0.53
C ALA A 147 2.03 -5.51 -1.18
N THR A 148 3.22 -5.17 -0.68
CA THR A 148 4.46 -5.76 -1.16
C THR A 148 5.29 -6.31 -0.02
N GLY A 149 6.12 -7.33 -0.32
CA GLY A 149 7.03 -7.87 0.67
C GLY A 149 7.83 -9.06 0.15
N TYR A 150 8.72 -9.56 1.01
CA TYR A 150 9.34 -10.86 0.85
C TYR A 150 8.53 -11.87 1.66
N LEU A 151 7.60 -12.56 1.00
CA LEU A 151 6.62 -13.42 1.65
C LEU A 151 6.91 -14.88 1.33
N ASP A 152 6.94 -15.73 2.35
CA ASP A 152 6.90 -17.17 2.16
C ASP A 152 5.48 -17.56 1.75
N LEU A 153 5.34 -18.02 0.52
CA LEU A 153 4.05 -18.34 -0.11
C LEU A 153 3.30 -19.46 0.61
N LYS A 154 3.99 -20.28 1.43
CA LYS A 154 3.37 -21.36 2.22
C LYS A 154 2.36 -20.83 3.25
N HIS A 155 2.53 -19.62 3.73
CA HIS A 155 1.59 -18.99 4.67
C HIS A 155 0.38 -18.30 4.01
N LEU A 156 0.37 -18.16 2.69
CA LEU A 156 -0.74 -17.55 1.93
C LEU A 156 -1.88 -18.54 1.58
N GLU A 157 -1.70 -19.83 1.82
CA GLU A 157 -2.72 -20.86 1.51
C GLU A 157 -3.96 -20.81 2.42
N ILE A 158 -3.87 -20.15 3.56
CA ILE A 158 -4.97 -20.09 4.56
C ILE A 158 -6.09 -19.12 4.15
N TYR A 159 -5.79 -18.16 3.29
CA TYR A 159 -6.80 -17.22 2.81
C TYR A 159 -6.78 -17.21 1.28
N ARG A 160 -7.90 -17.61 0.66
CA ARG A 160 -8.17 -17.42 -0.78
C ARG A 160 -8.17 -15.92 -1.09
N MET A 161 -6.98 -15.30 -1.08
CA MET A 161 -6.78 -14.00 -1.72
C MET A 161 -6.69 -14.26 -3.22
N PRO A 162 -7.62 -13.75 -4.02
CA PRO A 162 -7.59 -13.99 -5.45
C PRO A 162 -6.41 -13.23 -6.09
N GLU A 163 -5.69 -13.94 -6.94
CA GLU A 163 -4.57 -13.53 -7.79
C GLU A 163 -3.27 -13.10 -7.11
N ARG A 164 -2.34 -14.04 -7.15
CA ARG A 164 -0.92 -13.85 -6.83
C ARG A 164 -0.19 -13.35 -8.06
N VAL A 165 0.47 -12.22 -7.98
CA VAL A 165 1.46 -11.83 -8.97
C VAL A 165 2.82 -12.31 -8.46
N HIS A 166 3.27 -13.45 -8.98
CA HIS A 166 4.61 -13.97 -8.71
C HIS A 166 5.57 -13.39 -9.75
N PHE A 167 6.66 -12.79 -9.29
CA PHE A 167 7.73 -12.35 -10.17
C PHE A 167 8.75 -13.48 -10.30
N PRO A 168 8.86 -14.15 -11.47
CA PRO A 168 10.01 -14.98 -11.75
C PRO A 168 11.26 -14.10 -11.80
N PHE A 169 12.37 -14.65 -11.35
CA PHE A 169 13.69 -14.03 -11.31
C PHE A 169 14.16 -13.52 -12.68
#